data_badb589ef083e48ffe7f3a7d93d87764
#
_entry.id   badb589ef083e48ffe7f3a7d93d87764
#
_cell.length_a   1.000
_cell.length_b   1.000
_cell.length_c   1.000
_cell.angle_alpha   90.00
_cell.angle_beta   90.00
_cell.angle_gamma   90.00
#
_symmetry.space_group_name_H-M   'P 1'
#
loop_
_entity.id
_entity.type
_entity.pdbx_description
1 polymer ?
#
loop_
_entity_poly.entity_id
_entity_poly.type
_entity_poly.pdbx_seq_one_letter_code
_entity_poly.pdbx_strand_id
1 'polypeptide(L)'
;MRKATIDRQTKETQIRGSLRIEGRGVYKISTGIRFLDHMLELFTKHGGFDLELRATGDLDVDQHHTVEDIGIVLGQLFAKALGDRRGINRAGYFVLPMDETLAVVAVDLGGRPALVYRDLVKTRLVGDLQTELVEDFFGGFVNHAGANLHAKVLYGRSNHHKLEAIFKCFARAMRYACSKDARLKEQLPSTKGLL
;
A
#
# COMPACT_ATOMS: atom_id res chain seq x y z
N MET A 1 3.60 -0.78 20.56
CA MET A 1 3.05 -1.54 19.42
C MET A 1 2.21 -0.57 18.59
N ARG A 2 2.57 -0.36 17.31
CA ARG A 2 1.95 0.63 16.43
C ARG A 2 0.75 0.01 15.71
N LYS A 3 -0.43 0.47 16.08
CA LYS A 3 -1.70 -0.03 15.52
C LYS A 3 -2.67 1.13 15.25
N ALA A 4 -3.56 0.93 14.30
CA ALA A 4 -4.62 1.89 13.97
C ALA A 4 -5.90 1.16 13.54
N THR A 5 -7.00 1.86 13.67
CA THR A 5 -8.31 1.45 13.14
C THR A 5 -8.96 2.67 12.48
N ILE A 6 -9.57 2.47 11.33
CA ILE A 6 -10.32 3.45 10.55
C ILE A 6 -11.69 2.86 10.23
N ASP A 7 -12.71 3.68 10.33
CA ASP A 7 -14.06 3.44 9.80
C ASP A 7 -14.39 4.64 8.93
N ARG A 8 -14.49 4.43 7.61
CA ARG A 8 -14.80 5.46 6.62
C ARG A 8 -16.10 5.12 5.94
N GLN A 9 -17.01 6.06 5.93
CA GLN A 9 -18.29 5.95 5.26
C GLN A 9 -18.55 7.18 4.40
N THR A 10 -18.87 6.95 3.13
CA THR A 10 -19.35 7.92 2.17
C THR A 10 -20.75 7.53 1.69
N LYS A 11 -21.26 8.18 0.65
CA LYS A 11 -22.48 7.73 -0.03
C LYS A 11 -22.21 6.54 -0.97
N GLU A 12 -20.94 6.33 -1.36
CA GLU A 12 -20.50 5.39 -2.38
C GLU A 12 -19.87 4.14 -1.76
N THR A 13 -19.18 4.31 -0.61
CA THR A 13 -18.42 3.22 0.02
C THR A 13 -18.58 3.19 1.54
N GLN A 14 -18.45 2.00 2.11
CA GLN A 14 -18.26 1.78 3.54
C GLN A 14 -17.05 0.88 3.74
N ILE A 15 -15.99 1.39 4.40
CA ILE A 15 -14.73 0.67 4.58
C ILE A 15 -14.30 0.71 6.04
N ARG A 16 -14.07 -0.49 6.60
CA ARG A 16 -13.47 -0.65 7.92
C ARG A 16 -12.13 -1.34 7.80
N GLY A 17 -11.12 -0.76 8.45
CA GLY A 17 -9.78 -1.32 8.45
C GLY A 17 -9.12 -1.26 9.82
N SER A 18 -8.30 -2.27 10.12
CA SER A 18 -7.37 -2.26 11.24
C SER A 18 -6.00 -2.75 10.78
N LEU A 19 -4.95 -2.05 11.21
CA LEU A 19 -3.56 -2.34 10.86
C LEU A 19 -2.72 -2.46 12.13
N ARG A 20 -1.84 -3.46 12.17
CA ARG A 20 -0.72 -3.55 13.11
C ARG A 20 0.59 -3.63 12.32
N ILE A 21 1.48 -2.67 12.54
CA ILE A 21 2.77 -2.59 11.82
C ILE A 21 3.69 -3.73 12.22
N GLU A 22 3.87 -3.99 13.52
CA GLU A 22 4.63 -5.14 14.03
C GLU A 22 3.75 -6.41 14.04
N GLY A 23 3.31 -6.83 12.84
CA GLY A 23 2.47 -8.00 12.65
C GLY A 23 3.25 -9.28 12.38
N ARG A 24 2.51 -10.31 11.98
CA ARG A 24 3.02 -11.63 11.57
C ARG A 24 2.55 -12.03 10.17
N GLY A 25 1.97 -11.10 9.42
CA GLY A 25 1.37 -11.33 8.11
C GLY A 25 0.00 -12.02 8.21
N VAL A 26 -0.76 -11.72 9.25
CA VAL A 26 -2.14 -12.20 9.42
C VAL A 26 -3.07 -11.24 8.69
N TYR A 27 -3.95 -11.77 7.85
CA TYR A 27 -4.90 -10.96 7.09
C TYR A 27 -6.32 -11.50 7.14
N LYS A 28 -7.28 -10.59 7.04
CA LYS A 28 -8.70 -10.86 6.82
C LYS A 28 -9.25 -9.75 5.92
N ILE A 29 -9.34 -10.04 4.63
CA ILE A 29 -9.60 -9.03 3.60
C ILE A 29 -10.82 -9.43 2.78
N SER A 30 -11.70 -8.47 2.53
CA SER A 30 -12.89 -8.64 1.70
C SER A 30 -13.29 -7.29 1.12
N THR A 31 -13.01 -7.07 -0.16
CA THR A 31 -13.28 -5.81 -0.86
C THR A 31 -14.43 -5.92 -1.88
N GLY A 32 -14.86 -7.13 -2.19
CA GLY A 32 -15.77 -7.40 -3.30
C GLY A 32 -15.06 -7.54 -4.65
N ILE A 33 -13.74 -7.32 -4.73
CA ILE A 33 -12.89 -7.47 -5.91
C ILE A 33 -11.80 -8.48 -5.57
N ARG A 34 -11.96 -9.73 -6.02
CA ARG A 34 -11.14 -10.84 -5.53
C ARG A 34 -9.65 -10.70 -5.86
N PHE A 35 -9.33 -10.12 -7.01
CA PHE A 35 -7.92 -9.89 -7.36
C PHE A 35 -7.28 -8.79 -6.49
N LEU A 36 -8.02 -7.76 -6.10
CA LEU A 36 -7.54 -6.75 -5.14
C LEU A 36 -7.35 -7.35 -3.75
N ASP A 37 -8.27 -8.23 -3.31
CA ASP A 37 -8.10 -8.99 -2.07
C ASP A 37 -6.76 -9.72 -2.09
N HIS A 38 -6.48 -10.46 -3.16
CA HIS A 38 -5.22 -11.19 -3.33
C HIS A 38 -4.00 -10.26 -3.27
N MET A 39 -4.03 -9.09 -3.90
CA MET A 39 -2.93 -8.11 -3.83
C MET A 39 -2.70 -7.60 -2.40
N LEU A 40 -3.75 -7.35 -1.65
CA LEU A 40 -3.66 -6.90 -0.25
C LEU A 40 -3.23 -8.03 0.69
N GLU A 41 -3.64 -9.28 0.43
CA GLU A 41 -3.15 -10.48 1.13
C GLU A 41 -1.63 -10.62 0.97
N LEU A 42 -1.12 -10.47 -0.26
CA LEU A 42 0.32 -10.48 -0.56
C LEU A 42 1.04 -9.32 0.12
N PHE A 43 0.49 -8.10 0.03
CA PHE A 43 1.02 -6.94 0.71
C PHE A 43 1.16 -7.20 2.22
N THR A 44 0.13 -7.71 2.84
CA THR A 44 0.10 -8.00 4.28
C THR A 44 1.14 -9.06 4.65
N LYS A 45 1.16 -10.15 3.90
CA LYS A 45 2.07 -11.28 4.15
C LYS A 45 3.53 -10.91 3.98
N HIS A 46 3.89 -10.30 2.85
CA HIS A 46 5.27 -9.92 2.53
C HIS A 46 5.76 -8.72 3.37
N GLY A 47 4.85 -7.82 3.76
CA GLY A 47 5.13 -6.72 4.68
C GLY A 47 5.30 -7.18 6.12
N GLY A 48 4.76 -8.34 6.49
CA GLY A 48 4.74 -8.80 7.88
C GLY A 48 3.83 -7.96 8.77
N PHE A 49 2.88 -7.25 8.16
CA PHE A 49 1.81 -6.52 8.85
C PHE A 49 0.71 -7.47 9.31
N ASP A 50 -0.18 -7.03 10.21
CA ASP A 50 -1.49 -7.68 10.31
C ASP A 50 -2.53 -6.66 9.84
N LEU A 51 -3.37 -7.08 8.90
CA LEU A 51 -4.39 -6.24 8.27
C LEU A 51 -5.75 -6.95 8.25
N GLU A 52 -6.74 -6.34 8.88
CA GLU A 52 -8.13 -6.65 8.64
C GLU A 52 -8.74 -5.49 7.85
N LEU A 53 -9.38 -5.77 6.71
CA LEU A 53 -10.01 -4.77 5.87
C LEU A 53 -11.26 -5.33 5.22
N ARG A 54 -12.38 -4.66 5.43
CA ARG A 54 -13.64 -4.95 4.78
C ARG A 54 -14.16 -3.70 4.09
N ALA A 55 -14.48 -3.84 2.81
CA ALA A 55 -15.10 -2.79 2.02
C ALA A 55 -16.42 -3.27 1.41
N THR A 56 -17.37 -2.36 1.30
CA THR A 56 -18.58 -2.47 0.49
C THR A 56 -18.69 -1.16 -0.27
N GLY A 57 -18.79 -1.22 -1.59
CA GLY A 57 -18.94 -0.04 -2.45
C GLY A 57 -19.96 -0.29 -3.55
N ASP A 58 -20.21 0.72 -4.34
CA ASP A 58 -21.14 0.79 -5.44
C ASP A 58 -20.59 0.14 -6.73
N LEU A 59 -20.19 -1.15 -6.63
CA LEU A 59 -19.57 -1.91 -7.72
C LEU A 59 -20.49 -2.09 -8.95
N ASP A 60 -21.76 -1.80 -8.83
CA ASP A 60 -22.73 -1.73 -9.92
C ASP A 60 -22.54 -0.49 -10.80
N VAL A 61 -21.91 0.56 -10.28
CA VAL A 61 -21.42 1.73 -11.09
C VAL A 61 -20.13 1.33 -11.77
N ASP A 62 -19.06 1.18 -11.01
CA ASP A 62 -17.79 0.56 -11.40
C ASP A 62 -16.93 0.27 -10.14
N GLN A 63 -15.62 0.01 -10.32
CA GLN A 63 -14.72 -0.30 -9.21
C GLN A 63 -13.97 0.94 -8.67
N HIS A 64 -14.05 2.09 -9.34
CA HIS A 64 -13.18 3.26 -9.08
C HIS A 64 -13.28 3.73 -7.62
N HIS A 65 -14.50 4.08 -7.18
CA HIS A 65 -14.70 4.59 -5.82
C HIS A 65 -14.20 3.61 -4.76
N THR A 66 -14.47 2.32 -4.95
CA THR A 66 -14.07 1.27 -4.00
C THR A 66 -12.55 1.12 -3.94
N VAL A 67 -11.89 1.08 -5.09
CA VAL A 67 -10.43 0.87 -5.18
C VAL A 67 -9.66 2.07 -4.63
N GLU A 68 -10.05 3.30 -5.02
CA GLU A 68 -9.44 4.52 -4.51
C GLU A 68 -9.63 4.67 -3.00
N ASP A 69 -10.85 4.48 -2.50
CA ASP A 69 -11.18 4.62 -1.08
C ASP A 69 -10.46 3.56 -0.21
N ILE A 70 -10.21 2.37 -0.71
CA ILE A 70 -9.36 1.37 -0.06
C ILE A 70 -7.92 1.89 0.05
N GLY A 71 -7.38 2.50 -0.99
CA GLY A 71 -6.09 3.16 -0.96
C GLY A 71 -6.03 4.28 0.10
N ILE A 72 -7.05 5.13 0.14
CA ILE A 72 -7.22 6.18 1.16
C ILE A 72 -7.19 5.59 2.57
N VAL A 73 -8.02 4.59 2.84
CA VAL A 73 -8.10 3.95 4.17
C VAL A 73 -6.77 3.31 4.56
N LEU A 74 -6.10 2.62 3.64
CA LEU A 74 -4.79 2.03 3.91
C LEU A 74 -3.76 3.13 4.24
N GLY A 75 -3.75 4.23 3.49
CA GLY A 75 -2.89 5.39 3.77
C GLY A 75 -3.13 5.99 5.16
N GLN A 76 -4.40 6.20 5.53
CA GLN A 76 -4.80 6.70 6.84
C GLN A 76 -4.40 5.74 7.97
N LEU A 77 -4.53 4.43 7.78
CA LEU A 77 -4.12 3.41 8.74
C LEU A 77 -2.62 3.51 9.01
N PHE A 78 -1.79 3.62 7.97
CA PHE A 78 -0.35 3.79 8.13
C PHE A 78 0.01 5.11 8.79
N ALA A 79 -0.56 6.23 8.35
CA ALA A 79 -0.31 7.55 8.95
C ALA A 79 -0.62 7.54 10.45
N LYS A 80 -1.79 7.01 10.83
CA LYS A 80 -2.24 6.93 12.23
C LYS A 80 -1.40 5.97 13.08
N ALA A 81 -1.02 4.82 12.51
CA ALA A 81 -0.20 3.83 13.22
C ALA A 81 1.25 4.30 13.41
N LEU A 82 1.80 5.05 12.46
CA LEU A 82 3.16 5.59 12.52
C LEU A 82 3.28 6.76 13.53
N GLY A 83 2.21 7.50 13.77
CA GLY A 83 2.21 8.65 14.66
C GLY A 83 3.21 9.72 14.20
N ASP A 84 4.09 10.13 15.09
CA ASP A 84 5.11 11.17 14.85
C ASP A 84 6.32 10.72 14.02
N ARG A 85 6.35 9.46 13.60
CA ARG A 85 7.40 8.85 12.75
C ARG A 85 8.82 8.87 13.35
N ARG A 86 8.96 9.08 14.66
CA ARG A 86 10.28 9.05 15.29
C ARG A 86 10.90 7.66 15.26
N GLY A 87 12.20 7.62 15.03
CA GLY A 87 13.01 6.40 15.04
C GLY A 87 12.74 5.40 13.93
N ILE A 88 11.94 5.73 12.90
CA ILE A 88 11.76 4.86 11.74
C ILE A 88 12.88 5.06 10.71
N ASN A 89 13.09 4.07 9.82
CA ASN A 89 13.98 4.22 8.69
C ASN A 89 13.51 5.28 7.69
N ARG A 90 12.20 5.56 7.66
CA ARG A 90 11.52 6.54 6.81
C ARG A 90 11.51 6.18 5.33
N ALA A 91 12.69 5.97 4.72
CA ALA A 91 12.81 5.55 3.32
C ALA A 91 13.03 4.04 3.22
N GLY A 92 12.46 3.41 2.22
CA GLY A 92 12.65 2.00 1.93
C GLY A 92 12.53 1.72 0.44
N TYR A 93 13.26 0.74 -0.05
CA TYR A 93 13.13 0.29 -1.42
C TYR A 93 13.30 -1.22 -1.51
N PHE A 94 12.76 -1.79 -2.58
CA PHE A 94 12.93 -3.21 -2.88
C PHE A 94 12.92 -3.44 -4.39
N VAL A 95 13.71 -4.40 -4.83
CA VAL A 95 13.69 -4.95 -6.19
C VAL A 95 13.33 -6.42 -6.05
N LEU A 96 12.32 -6.89 -6.78
CA LEU A 96 11.80 -8.23 -6.59
C LEU A 96 11.46 -8.88 -7.95
N PRO A 97 11.97 -10.08 -8.20
CA PRO A 97 11.53 -10.90 -9.32
C PRO A 97 10.22 -11.64 -8.97
N MET A 98 9.34 -11.77 -9.95
CA MET A 98 8.20 -12.67 -9.95
C MET A 98 8.26 -13.45 -11.27
N ASP A 99 8.86 -14.64 -11.22
CA ASP A 99 9.23 -15.46 -12.39
C ASP A 99 9.97 -14.61 -13.45
N GLU A 100 9.36 -14.37 -14.61
CA GLU A 100 9.91 -13.61 -15.72
C GLU A 100 9.76 -12.08 -15.57
N THR A 101 9.14 -11.62 -14.51
CA THR A 101 8.86 -10.20 -14.26
C THR A 101 9.82 -9.64 -13.21
N LEU A 102 10.30 -8.43 -13.41
CA LEU A 102 11.08 -7.69 -12.41
C LEU A 102 10.43 -6.34 -12.13
N ALA A 103 10.22 -6.04 -10.85
CA ALA A 103 9.70 -4.76 -10.39
C ALA A 103 10.61 -4.10 -9.35
N VAL A 104 10.51 -2.78 -9.25
CA VAL A 104 11.15 -1.96 -8.22
C VAL A 104 10.14 -1.01 -7.60
N VAL A 105 10.19 -0.87 -6.28
CA VAL A 105 9.42 0.12 -5.52
C VAL A 105 10.32 0.83 -4.54
N ALA A 106 10.21 2.16 -4.49
CA ALA A 106 10.84 3.00 -3.49
C ALA A 106 9.78 3.87 -2.80
N VAL A 107 9.91 4.01 -1.49
CA VAL A 107 8.99 4.75 -0.62
C VAL A 107 9.77 5.72 0.26
N ASP A 108 9.26 6.94 0.46
CA ASP A 108 9.70 7.87 1.50
C ASP A 108 8.48 8.36 2.30
N LEU A 109 8.44 8.03 3.59
CA LEU A 109 7.39 8.46 4.52
C LEU A 109 7.67 9.87 5.06
N GLY A 110 7.95 10.80 4.14
CA GLY A 110 8.45 12.15 4.41
C GLY A 110 7.36 13.22 4.60
N GLY A 111 6.08 12.86 4.72
CA GLY A 111 4.97 13.79 4.95
C GLY A 111 4.44 14.49 3.70
N ARG A 112 5.10 14.37 2.56
CA ARG A 112 4.71 15.01 1.29
C ARG A 112 4.27 13.95 0.28
N PRO A 113 3.04 14.01 -0.25
CA PRO A 113 2.57 13.02 -1.21
C PRO A 113 3.24 13.23 -2.59
N ALA A 114 3.66 12.13 -3.21
CA ALA A 114 4.02 12.07 -4.63
C ALA A 114 3.89 10.64 -5.13
N LEU A 115 3.36 10.46 -6.33
CA LEU A 115 3.24 9.15 -6.98
C LEU A 115 3.92 9.17 -8.34
N VAL A 116 4.78 8.17 -8.58
CA VAL A 116 5.27 7.81 -9.91
C VAL A 116 4.97 6.33 -10.12
N TYR A 117 4.04 6.04 -11.01
CA TYR A 117 3.57 4.67 -11.26
C TYR A 117 3.80 4.27 -12.72
N ARG A 118 4.35 3.07 -12.95
CA ARG A 118 4.64 2.51 -14.29
C ARG A 118 4.60 0.98 -14.24
N ASP A 119 3.42 0.39 -14.43
CA ASP A 119 3.21 -1.07 -14.30
C ASP A 119 3.45 -1.87 -15.58
N LEU A 120 3.43 -1.22 -16.76
CA LEU A 120 3.53 -1.86 -18.07
C LEU A 120 2.40 -2.89 -18.35
N VAL A 121 1.28 -2.82 -17.63
CA VAL A 121 0.10 -3.67 -17.88
C VAL A 121 -0.60 -3.21 -19.17
N LYS A 122 -1.06 -4.17 -19.99
CA LYS A 122 -1.63 -3.91 -21.32
C LYS A 122 -3.06 -4.43 -21.48
N THR A 123 -3.66 -4.92 -20.42
CA THR A 123 -5.03 -5.44 -20.42
C THR A 123 -5.90 -4.62 -19.50
N ARG A 124 -7.18 -4.49 -19.85
CA ARG A 124 -8.15 -3.78 -19.01
C ARG A 124 -8.40 -4.50 -17.68
N LEU A 125 -8.37 -5.82 -17.69
CA LEU A 125 -8.64 -6.64 -16.50
C LEU A 125 -7.50 -7.61 -16.23
N VAL A 126 -7.20 -7.81 -14.95
CA VAL A 126 -6.47 -8.96 -14.43
C VAL A 126 -7.33 -9.58 -13.32
N GLY A 127 -7.74 -10.84 -13.51
CA GLY A 127 -8.84 -11.37 -12.71
C GLY A 127 -10.10 -10.54 -12.93
N ASP A 128 -10.68 -10.07 -11.85
CA ASP A 128 -11.84 -9.17 -11.83
C ASP A 128 -11.47 -7.69 -11.59
N LEU A 129 -10.17 -7.35 -11.44
CA LEU A 129 -9.71 -5.99 -11.18
C LEU A 129 -9.48 -5.20 -12.47
N GLN A 130 -10.05 -4.00 -12.57
CA GLN A 130 -9.71 -3.02 -13.60
C GLN A 130 -8.30 -2.46 -13.33
N THR A 131 -7.37 -2.71 -14.25
CA THR A 131 -5.93 -2.50 -14.00
C THR A 131 -5.53 -1.03 -13.92
N GLU A 132 -6.23 -0.15 -14.61
CA GLU A 132 -6.01 1.30 -14.54
C GLU A 132 -6.20 1.86 -13.11
N LEU A 133 -7.13 1.27 -12.33
CA LEU A 133 -7.44 1.71 -10.97
C LEU A 133 -6.34 1.40 -9.93
N VAL A 134 -5.34 0.62 -10.28
CA VAL A 134 -4.19 0.38 -9.39
C VAL A 134 -3.39 1.67 -9.17
N GLU A 135 -3.33 2.56 -10.16
CA GLU A 135 -2.73 3.88 -9.99
C GLU A 135 -3.55 4.74 -9.01
N ASP A 136 -4.90 4.70 -9.10
CA ASP A 136 -5.80 5.41 -8.18
C ASP A 136 -5.70 4.89 -6.75
N PHE A 137 -5.59 3.57 -6.57
CA PHE A 137 -5.29 2.96 -5.26
C PHE A 137 -4.01 3.54 -4.65
N PHE A 138 -2.92 3.59 -5.41
CA PHE A 138 -1.66 4.15 -4.91
C PHE A 138 -1.74 5.67 -4.73
N GLY A 139 -2.50 6.38 -5.56
CA GLY A 139 -2.82 7.81 -5.39
C GLY A 139 -3.51 8.10 -4.06
N GLY A 140 -4.58 7.37 -3.78
CA GLY A 140 -5.29 7.41 -2.49
C GLY A 140 -4.36 7.13 -1.32
N PHE A 141 -3.52 6.07 -1.43
CA PHE A 141 -2.55 5.72 -0.41
C PHE A 141 -1.53 6.84 -0.14
N VAL A 142 -0.83 7.35 -1.16
CA VAL A 142 0.25 8.33 -0.94
C VAL A 142 -0.25 9.64 -0.38
N ASN A 143 -1.43 10.09 -0.83
CA ASN A 143 -2.05 11.33 -0.36
C ASN A 143 -2.40 11.26 1.14
N HIS A 144 -2.85 10.12 1.62
CA HIS A 144 -3.30 9.94 3.00
C HIS A 144 -2.23 9.36 3.94
N ALA A 145 -1.24 8.67 3.40
CA ALA A 145 -0.05 8.28 4.14
C ALA A 145 0.98 9.41 4.27
N GLY A 146 0.88 10.47 3.47
CA GLY A 146 1.91 11.50 3.35
C GLY A 146 3.24 10.88 2.90
N ALA A 147 3.22 10.16 1.78
CA ALA A 147 4.36 9.38 1.30
C ALA A 147 4.73 9.75 -0.14
N ASN A 148 6.02 9.67 -0.48
CA ASN A 148 6.41 9.52 -1.87
C ASN A 148 6.45 8.03 -2.20
N LEU A 149 5.90 7.64 -3.34
CA LEU A 149 5.93 6.27 -3.85
C LEU A 149 6.35 6.27 -5.32
N HIS A 150 7.41 5.58 -5.63
CA HIS A 150 7.84 5.29 -6.99
C HIS A 150 7.73 3.77 -7.21
N ALA A 151 6.86 3.33 -8.11
CA ALA A 151 6.64 1.94 -8.43
C ALA A 151 6.78 1.73 -9.93
N LYS A 152 7.65 0.79 -10.33
CA LYS A 152 7.94 0.51 -11.74
C LYS A 152 8.14 -0.97 -11.98
N VAL A 153 7.44 -1.53 -12.98
CA VAL A 153 7.83 -2.78 -13.62
C VAL A 153 8.95 -2.48 -14.61
N LEU A 154 10.07 -3.16 -14.49
CA LEU A 154 11.21 -3.00 -15.39
C LEU A 154 11.00 -3.79 -16.68
N TYR A 155 10.53 -5.03 -16.55
CA TYR A 155 10.12 -5.91 -17.64
C TYR A 155 9.25 -7.04 -17.09
N GLY A 156 8.55 -7.73 -17.99
CA GLY A 156 7.71 -8.89 -17.68
C GLY A 156 6.69 -9.16 -18.78
N ARG A 157 6.24 -10.41 -18.88
CA ARG A 157 5.23 -10.84 -19.86
C ARG A 157 3.83 -10.87 -19.25
N SER A 158 3.69 -11.56 -18.14
CA SER A 158 2.39 -11.75 -17.46
C SER A 158 1.91 -10.48 -16.77
N ASN A 159 0.72 -10.00 -17.09
CA ASN A 159 0.12 -8.84 -16.45
C ASN A 159 -0.21 -9.12 -14.97
N HIS A 160 -0.58 -10.36 -14.62
CA HIS A 160 -0.73 -10.82 -13.23
C HIS A 160 0.60 -10.66 -12.46
N HIS A 161 1.70 -11.23 -12.99
CA HIS A 161 3.01 -11.16 -12.33
C HIS A 161 3.51 -9.72 -12.17
N LYS A 162 3.19 -8.81 -13.11
CA LYS A 162 3.54 -7.39 -13.00
C LYS A 162 2.90 -6.73 -11.79
N LEU A 163 1.58 -6.88 -11.62
CA LEU A 163 0.87 -6.32 -10.48
C LEU A 163 1.31 -6.98 -9.16
N GLU A 164 1.39 -8.30 -9.14
CA GLU A 164 1.85 -9.05 -7.97
C GLU A 164 3.26 -8.63 -7.54
N ALA A 165 4.21 -8.49 -8.48
CA ALA A 165 5.56 -8.02 -8.20
C ALA A 165 5.58 -6.62 -7.58
N ILE A 166 4.75 -5.68 -8.08
CA ILE A 166 4.62 -4.33 -7.51
C ILE A 166 4.11 -4.40 -6.06
N PHE A 167 3.03 -5.14 -5.79
CA PHE A 167 2.48 -5.23 -4.43
C PHE A 167 3.43 -5.91 -3.44
N LYS A 168 4.16 -6.95 -3.86
CA LYS A 168 5.22 -7.58 -3.05
C LYS A 168 6.39 -6.63 -2.79
N CYS A 169 6.86 -5.89 -3.81
CA CYS A 169 7.88 -4.86 -3.66
C CYS A 169 7.43 -3.77 -2.69
N PHE A 170 6.21 -3.26 -2.87
CA PHE A 170 5.60 -2.24 -2.02
C PHE A 170 5.54 -2.70 -0.56
N ALA A 171 5.08 -3.92 -0.32
CA ALA A 171 5.05 -4.52 1.00
C ALA A 171 6.43 -4.54 1.68
N ARG A 172 7.46 -4.96 0.96
CA ARG A 172 8.84 -5.04 1.47
C ARG A 172 9.45 -3.68 1.70
N ALA A 173 9.23 -2.72 0.79
CA ALA A 173 9.67 -1.34 0.92
C ALA A 173 9.01 -0.66 2.14
N MET A 174 7.69 -0.82 2.31
CA MET A 174 6.95 -0.31 3.45
C MET A 174 7.40 -0.94 4.76
N ARG A 175 7.63 -2.26 4.79
CA ARG A 175 8.17 -2.93 5.97
C ARG A 175 9.48 -2.29 6.42
N TYR A 176 10.42 -2.06 5.52
CA TYR A 176 11.70 -1.44 5.83
C TYR A 176 11.53 0.02 6.26
N ALA A 177 10.78 0.81 5.50
CA ALA A 177 10.52 2.22 5.82
C ALA A 177 9.89 2.42 7.21
N CYS A 178 8.96 1.53 7.58
CA CYS A 178 8.29 1.55 8.90
C CYS A 178 9.14 1.00 10.04
N SER A 179 10.22 0.24 9.75
CA SER A 179 11.03 -0.40 10.80
C SER A 179 11.75 0.63 11.65
N LYS A 180 11.80 0.37 12.96
CA LYS A 180 12.56 1.19 13.92
C LYS A 180 14.06 0.88 13.81
N ASP A 181 14.89 1.91 13.72
CA ASP A 181 16.34 1.80 13.91
C ASP A 181 16.68 2.10 15.37
N ALA A 182 17.28 1.14 16.05
CA ALA A 182 17.64 1.27 17.47
C ALA A 182 18.62 2.42 17.75
N ARG A 183 19.41 2.83 16.76
CA ARG A 183 20.36 3.95 16.85
C ARG A 183 19.68 5.32 16.80
N LEU A 184 18.44 5.37 16.24
CA LEU A 184 17.70 6.62 15.99
C LEU A 184 16.46 6.77 16.88
N LYS A 185 16.39 6.07 18.00
CA LYS A 185 15.20 5.81 18.85
C LYS A 185 14.20 6.96 18.93
N GLU A 186 14.64 8.15 19.28
CA GLU A 186 13.79 9.32 19.53
C GLU A 186 14.00 10.42 18.48
N GLN A 187 14.85 10.18 17.49
CA GLN A 187 15.15 11.17 16.48
C GLN A 187 14.08 11.18 15.39
N LEU A 188 13.66 12.36 14.99
CA LEU A 188 12.92 12.54 13.77
C LEU A 188 13.87 12.40 12.58
N PRO A 189 13.63 11.49 11.60
CA PRO A 189 14.53 11.29 10.47
C PRO A 189 14.37 12.42 9.43
N SER A 190 14.61 13.67 9.87
CA SER A 190 14.48 14.88 9.05
C SER A 190 15.40 15.98 9.57
N THR A 191 16.20 16.56 8.69
CA THR A 191 17.03 17.76 8.98
C THR A 191 16.20 19.03 9.15
N LYS A 192 14.93 19.02 8.74
CA LYS A 192 13.99 20.15 8.86
C LYS A 192 13.27 20.20 10.21
N GLY A 193 13.40 19.15 11.05
CA GLY A 193 12.71 19.06 12.33
C GLY A 193 11.20 18.75 12.24
N LEU A 194 10.70 18.45 11.03
CA LEU A 194 9.30 18.07 10.78
C LEU A 194 9.21 17.05 9.62
N LEU A 195 8.11 16.28 9.59
CA LEU A 195 7.70 15.37 8.53
C LEU A 195 6.22 15.58 8.19
#